data_193f483aef6275aa84b410f20d01b609
#
_entry.id   193f483aef6275aa84b410f20d01b609
#
_cell.length_a   1.000
_cell.length_b   1.000
_cell.length_c   1.000
_cell.angle_alpha   90.00
_cell.angle_beta   90.00
_cell.angle_gamma   90.00
#
_symmetry.space_group_name_H-M   'P 1'
#
loop_
_entity.id
_entity.type
_entity.pdbx_description
1 polymer ?
#
loop_
_entity_poly.entity_id
_entity_poly.type
_entity_poly.pdbx_seq_one_letter_code
_entity_poly.pdbx_strand_id
1 'polypeptide(L)'
;DVLPNGINVYVMQTSKFKSNTITAVIYSDLTEDTVTLNAILPEVLSRGTRRWPRTAEFRQSLDSLYGTGLSAGVSKRGEKQLLIFSVDVVNDAYLSADEDLLRQGIEILRDVVFDPVLEAEAFREDYVEQEKINLRRRIESIIDNKMGYAFKRCNEEMFRGEPYALYRLGRVEDIPGIDPEGLRSWHKKAVAQLPLDIFLVGDVARERVLELVGEVFDMERKP
;
A
#
# COMPACT_ATOMS: atom_id res chain seq x y z
N ASP A 1 18.57 -2.35 -7.69
CA ASP A 1 19.17 -3.39 -6.84
C ASP A 1 18.13 -4.39 -6.42
N VAL A 2 18.57 -5.59 -6.03
CA VAL A 2 17.69 -6.66 -5.55
C VAL A 2 18.20 -7.11 -4.20
N LEU A 3 17.33 -7.11 -3.18
CA LEU A 3 17.66 -7.62 -1.86
C LEU A 3 17.68 -9.16 -1.86
N PRO A 4 18.34 -9.82 -0.88
CA PRO A 4 18.40 -11.28 -0.79
C PRO A 4 17.03 -11.97 -0.71
N ASN A 5 16.01 -11.27 -0.22
CA ASN A 5 14.62 -11.73 -0.09
C ASN A 5 13.74 -11.44 -1.32
N GLY A 6 14.36 -11.03 -2.45
CA GLY A 6 13.68 -10.81 -3.73
C GLY A 6 12.94 -9.46 -3.86
N ILE A 7 13.14 -8.52 -2.93
CA ILE A 7 12.61 -7.15 -3.06
C ILE A 7 13.51 -6.36 -4.02
N ASN A 8 12.94 -5.75 -5.04
CA ASN A 8 13.67 -4.81 -5.89
C ASN A 8 13.65 -3.41 -5.26
N VAL A 9 14.79 -2.73 -5.31
CA VAL A 9 14.94 -1.35 -4.80
C VAL A 9 15.37 -0.43 -5.94
N TYR A 10 14.58 0.60 -6.17
CA TYR A 10 14.81 1.64 -7.19
C TYR A 10 15.03 2.98 -6.50
N VAL A 11 16.14 3.63 -6.78
CA VAL A 11 16.49 4.93 -6.19
C VAL A 11 16.61 5.97 -7.30
N MET A 12 15.82 7.02 -7.19
CA MET A 12 15.92 8.22 -8.03
C MET A 12 16.39 9.39 -7.17
N GLN A 13 17.69 9.63 -7.18
CA GLN A 13 18.27 10.76 -6.48
C GLN A 13 17.97 12.07 -7.22
N THR A 14 17.37 13.04 -6.50
CA THR A 14 17.03 14.36 -7.04
C THR A 14 16.92 15.39 -5.93
N SER A 15 17.57 16.54 -6.12
CA SER A 15 17.53 17.69 -5.20
C SER A 15 16.37 18.67 -5.50
N LYS A 16 15.44 18.30 -6.39
CA LYS A 16 14.31 19.15 -6.77
C LYS A 16 13.26 19.33 -5.68
N PHE A 17 13.18 18.39 -4.75
CA PHE A 17 12.16 18.32 -3.69
C PHE A 17 12.81 18.44 -2.31
N LYS A 18 12.06 19.00 -1.36
CA LYS A 18 12.46 19.08 0.05
C LYS A 18 11.98 17.88 0.89
N SER A 19 11.36 16.91 0.23
CA SER A 19 10.87 15.68 0.83
C SER A 19 11.44 14.47 0.12
N ASN A 20 11.44 13.34 0.82
CA ASN A 20 11.74 12.03 0.28
C ASN A 20 10.45 11.22 0.23
N THR A 21 10.14 10.66 -0.94
CA THR A 21 8.99 9.77 -1.13
C THR A 21 9.48 8.33 -1.19
N ILE A 22 8.95 7.48 -0.29
CA ILE A 22 9.25 6.06 -0.23
C ILE A 22 7.96 5.31 -0.60
N THR A 23 8.00 4.48 -1.64
CA THR A 23 6.80 3.76 -2.12
C THR A 23 7.08 2.27 -2.20
N ALA A 24 6.23 1.45 -1.56
CA ALA A 24 6.19 0.01 -1.77
C ALA A 24 5.05 -0.32 -2.73
N VAL A 25 5.34 -1.18 -3.71
CA VAL A 25 4.35 -1.67 -4.69
C VAL A 25 4.36 -3.18 -4.70
N ILE A 26 3.22 -3.79 -4.39
CA ILE A 26 3.00 -5.23 -4.51
C ILE A 26 2.21 -5.48 -5.80
N TYR A 27 2.70 -6.41 -6.63
CA TYR A 27 2.09 -6.73 -7.92
C TYR A 27 1.29 -8.02 -7.81
N SER A 28 -0.03 -7.93 -7.96
CA SER A 28 -0.95 -9.06 -8.02
C SER A 28 -1.48 -9.24 -9.44
N ASP A 29 -1.72 -10.47 -9.86
CA ASP A 29 -2.49 -10.71 -11.07
C ASP A 29 -3.91 -10.17 -10.90
N LEU A 30 -4.45 -9.60 -11.96
CA LEU A 30 -5.81 -9.08 -11.99
C LEU A 30 -6.78 -10.24 -12.22
N THR A 31 -7.35 -10.77 -11.13
CA THR A 31 -8.27 -11.92 -11.15
C THR A 31 -9.55 -11.61 -10.41
N GLU A 32 -10.65 -12.29 -10.75
CA GLU A 32 -11.94 -12.12 -10.08
C GLU A 32 -11.85 -12.42 -8.58
N ASP A 33 -11.07 -13.45 -8.21
CA ASP A 33 -10.98 -13.92 -6.82
C ASP A 33 -10.25 -12.93 -5.90
N THR A 34 -9.35 -12.13 -6.44
CA THR A 34 -8.46 -11.29 -5.62
C THR A 34 -8.67 -9.79 -5.79
N VAL A 35 -9.30 -9.35 -6.87
CA VAL A 35 -9.43 -7.94 -7.22
C VAL A 35 -10.08 -7.11 -6.11
N THR A 36 -11.14 -7.64 -5.47
CA THR A 36 -11.86 -6.94 -4.39
C THR A 36 -11.10 -7.02 -3.06
N LEU A 37 -10.42 -8.15 -2.78
CA LEU A 37 -9.52 -8.29 -1.62
C LEU A 37 -8.35 -7.32 -1.70
N ASN A 38 -7.74 -7.19 -2.88
CA ASN A 38 -6.66 -6.23 -3.13
C ASN A 38 -7.13 -4.78 -2.98
N ALA A 39 -8.38 -4.48 -3.35
CA ALA A 39 -8.91 -3.13 -3.26
C ALA A 39 -9.15 -2.66 -1.81
N ILE A 40 -9.49 -3.56 -0.90
CA ILE A 40 -9.74 -3.24 0.50
C ILE A 40 -8.46 -3.31 1.36
N LEU A 41 -7.53 -4.20 1.04
CA LEU A 41 -6.36 -4.51 1.88
C LEU A 41 -5.51 -3.28 2.21
N PRO A 42 -5.10 -2.40 1.27
CA PRO A 42 -4.32 -1.21 1.60
C PRO A 42 -5.01 -0.25 2.57
N GLU A 43 -6.33 -0.13 2.47
CA GLU A 43 -7.12 0.75 3.33
C GLU A 43 -7.17 0.21 4.77
N VAL A 44 -7.35 -1.11 4.93
CA VAL A 44 -7.32 -1.77 6.25
C VAL A 44 -5.93 -1.65 6.88
N LEU A 45 -4.85 -1.89 6.11
CA LEU A 45 -3.47 -1.77 6.59
C LEU A 45 -3.12 -0.34 7.04
N SER A 46 -3.70 0.68 6.41
CA SER A 46 -3.48 2.09 6.75
C SER A 46 -4.20 2.55 8.02
N ARG A 47 -5.04 1.70 8.62
CA ARG A 47 -5.75 2.01 9.87
C ARG A 47 -4.86 2.04 11.09
N GLY A 48 -3.77 1.29 11.08
CA GLY A 48 -2.82 1.20 12.17
C GLY A 48 -1.83 0.07 11.99
N THR A 49 -0.84 0.03 12.84
CA THR A 49 0.18 -1.00 12.87
C THR A 49 0.24 -1.64 14.26
N ARG A 50 0.99 -2.73 14.42
CA ARG A 50 1.21 -3.31 15.76
C ARG A 50 1.75 -2.28 16.74
N ARG A 51 2.62 -1.38 16.27
CA ARG A 51 3.22 -0.31 17.08
C ARG A 51 2.20 0.76 17.49
N TRP A 52 1.25 1.08 16.61
CA TRP A 52 0.17 2.06 16.84
C TRP A 52 -1.18 1.45 16.45
N PRO A 53 -1.82 0.70 17.38
CA PRO A 53 -3.00 -0.11 17.03
C PRO A 53 -4.28 0.70 16.83
N ARG A 54 -4.33 1.95 17.29
CA ARG A 54 -5.47 2.84 17.09
C ARG A 54 -5.18 3.87 16.00
N THR A 55 -6.14 4.05 15.08
CA THR A 55 -6.00 4.99 13.95
C THR A 55 -5.63 6.41 14.40
N ALA A 56 -6.19 6.87 15.52
CA ALA A 56 -5.88 8.20 16.05
C ALA A 56 -4.43 8.31 16.53
N GLU A 57 -3.92 7.29 17.24
CA GLU A 57 -2.53 7.23 17.70
C GLU A 57 -1.57 7.15 16.51
N PHE A 58 -1.91 6.34 15.51
CA PHE A 58 -1.11 6.22 14.30
C PHE A 58 -1.03 7.55 13.55
N ARG A 59 -2.15 8.24 13.36
CA ARG A 59 -2.16 9.56 12.73
C ARG A 59 -1.37 10.59 13.54
N GLN A 60 -1.52 10.59 14.85
CA GLN A 60 -0.75 11.48 15.73
C GLN A 60 0.75 11.22 15.65
N SER A 61 1.18 9.94 15.50
CA SER A 61 2.60 9.62 15.30
C SER A 61 3.13 10.16 13.97
N LEU A 62 2.35 10.08 12.88
CA LEU A 62 2.72 10.68 11.59
C LEU A 62 2.81 12.21 11.67
N ASP A 63 1.86 12.85 12.33
CA ASP A 63 1.86 14.30 12.53
C ASP A 63 3.08 14.76 13.34
N SER A 64 3.48 13.99 14.36
CA SER A 64 4.66 14.30 15.20
C SER A 64 5.98 14.17 14.42
N LEU A 65 5.98 13.45 13.31
CA LEU A 65 7.11 13.33 12.38
C LEU A 65 7.04 14.40 11.26
N TYR A 66 6.87 15.65 11.66
CA TYR A 66 6.82 16.81 10.76
C TYR A 66 5.72 16.71 9.69
N GLY A 67 4.60 16.07 10.03
CA GLY A 67 3.48 15.90 9.11
C GLY A 67 3.76 14.86 8.02
N THR A 68 4.44 13.78 8.37
CA THR A 68 4.70 12.66 7.46
C THR A 68 3.41 12.18 6.78
N GLY A 69 3.40 12.22 5.46
CA GLY A 69 2.26 11.75 4.65
C GLY A 69 2.26 10.23 4.51
N LEU A 70 1.11 9.60 4.71
CA LEU A 70 0.89 8.21 4.35
C LEU A 70 -0.28 8.12 3.38
N SER A 71 -0.06 7.47 2.24
CA SER A 71 -1.12 7.13 1.29
C SER A 71 -1.06 5.65 0.93
N ALA A 72 -2.23 5.05 0.75
CA ALA A 72 -2.35 3.66 0.32
C ALA A 72 -3.54 3.51 -0.63
N GLY A 73 -3.47 2.50 -1.50
CA GLY A 73 -4.55 2.23 -2.44
C GLY A 73 -4.15 1.28 -3.56
N VAL A 74 -5.01 1.18 -4.57
CA VAL A 74 -4.76 0.29 -5.71
C VAL A 74 -4.81 1.01 -7.04
N SER A 75 -3.99 0.53 -7.97
CA SER A 75 -4.01 0.92 -9.37
C SER A 75 -4.06 -0.33 -10.26
N LYS A 76 -4.30 -0.13 -11.56
CA LYS A 76 -4.28 -1.19 -12.57
C LYS A 76 -3.31 -0.83 -13.68
N ARG A 77 -2.45 -1.76 -14.07
CA ARG A 77 -1.49 -1.61 -15.16
C ARG A 77 -1.43 -2.92 -15.97
N GLY A 78 -1.97 -2.90 -17.19
CA GLY A 78 -2.17 -4.13 -17.95
C GLY A 78 -3.02 -5.12 -17.14
N GLU A 79 -2.61 -6.37 -17.09
CA GLU A 79 -3.27 -7.45 -16.34
C GLU A 79 -2.76 -7.56 -14.89
N LYS A 80 -2.14 -6.52 -14.36
CA LYS A 80 -1.70 -6.46 -12.95
C LYS A 80 -2.50 -5.41 -12.18
N GLN A 81 -2.87 -5.78 -10.96
CA GLN A 81 -3.34 -4.87 -9.92
C GLN A 81 -2.18 -4.57 -8.98
N LEU A 82 -1.94 -3.29 -8.75
CA LEU A 82 -0.85 -2.80 -7.95
C LEU A 82 -1.40 -2.31 -6.62
N LEU A 83 -0.92 -2.90 -5.51
CA LEU A 83 -1.16 -2.38 -4.17
C LEU A 83 -0.02 -1.42 -3.86
N ILE A 84 -0.34 -0.16 -3.64
CA ILE A 84 0.62 0.93 -3.54
C ILE A 84 0.53 1.52 -2.14
N PHE A 85 1.68 1.65 -1.48
CA PHE A 85 1.83 2.30 -0.18
C PHE A 85 2.94 3.34 -0.30
N SER A 86 2.66 4.60 0.01
CA SER A 86 3.65 5.67 -0.07
C SER A 86 3.73 6.44 1.23
N VAL A 87 4.95 6.70 1.66
CA VAL A 87 5.29 7.56 2.80
C VAL A 87 6.11 8.73 2.29
N ASP A 88 5.69 9.93 2.62
CA ASP A 88 6.38 11.18 2.30
C ASP A 88 6.94 11.79 3.58
N VAL A 89 8.27 11.89 3.68
CA VAL A 89 8.97 12.50 4.82
C VAL A 89 9.72 13.75 4.40
N VAL A 90 9.84 14.71 5.28
CA VAL A 90 10.73 15.86 5.06
C VAL A 90 12.18 15.36 5.00
N ASN A 91 13.00 15.95 4.12
CA ASN A 91 14.40 15.60 4.06
C ASN A 91 15.14 16.20 5.27
N ASP A 92 15.91 15.36 5.97
CA ASP A 92 16.65 15.68 7.19
C ASP A 92 17.56 16.93 7.06
N ALA A 93 18.06 17.20 5.84
CA ALA A 93 18.88 18.38 5.55
C ALA A 93 18.16 19.73 5.80
N TYR A 94 16.83 19.73 5.92
CA TYR A 94 16.03 20.93 6.18
C TYR A 94 15.60 21.04 7.65
N LEU A 95 16.03 20.14 8.51
CA LEU A 95 15.70 20.12 9.93
C LEU A 95 16.86 20.65 10.77
N SER A 96 16.51 21.20 11.93
CA SER A 96 17.49 21.68 12.93
C SER A 96 17.87 20.62 13.97
N ALA A 97 17.15 19.51 14.00
CA ALA A 97 17.39 18.39 14.89
C ALA A 97 18.11 17.26 14.15
N ASP A 98 18.93 16.51 14.87
CA ASP A 98 19.63 15.32 14.35
C ASP A 98 18.64 14.12 14.41
N GLU A 99 17.64 14.15 13.52
CA GLU A 99 16.62 13.13 13.38
C GLU A 99 16.78 12.39 12.07
N ASP A 100 16.70 11.05 12.09
CA ASP A 100 16.75 10.21 10.87
C ASP A 100 15.31 9.95 10.39
N LEU A 101 14.64 10.97 9.81
CA LEU A 101 13.28 10.85 9.29
C LEU A 101 13.18 9.88 8.13
N LEU A 102 14.23 9.76 7.32
CA LEU A 102 14.26 8.79 6.25
C LEU A 102 14.12 7.36 6.80
N ARG A 103 14.91 7.00 7.82
CA ARG A 103 14.82 5.71 8.49
C ARG A 103 13.41 5.49 9.07
N GLN A 104 12.89 6.48 9.79
CA GLN A 104 11.56 6.40 10.39
C GLN A 104 10.47 6.22 9.33
N GLY A 105 10.56 6.91 8.19
CA GLY A 105 9.65 6.74 7.07
C GLY A 105 9.70 5.34 6.46
N ILE A 106 10.89 4.77 6.31
CA ILE A 106 11.08 3.38 5.82
C ILE A 106 10.50 2.37 6.82
N GLU A 107 10.73 2.58 8.13
CA GLU A 107 10.15 1.74 9.20
C GLU A 107 8.61 1.79 9.22
N ILE A 108 8.03 2.99 9.09
CA ILE A 108 6.57 3.17 8.99
C ILE A 108 6.03 2.41 7.79
N LEU A 109 6.65 2.54 6.63
CA LEU A 109 6.23 1.83 5.43
C LEU A 109 6.29 0.31 5.62
N ARG A 110 7.38 -0.17 6.22
CA ARG A 110 7.53 -1.60 6.57
C ARG A 110 6.45 -2.05 7.55
N ASP A 111 6.18 -1.29 8.61
CA ASP A 111 5.18 -1.63 9.61
C ASP A 111 3.78 -1.68 9.02
N VAL A 112 3.42 -0.72 8.16
CA VAL A 112 2.12 -0.71 7.46
C VAL A 112 1.96 -1.94 6.58
N VAL A 113 2.98 -2.33 5.82
CA VAL A 113 2.89 -3.43 4.87
C VAL A 113 2.98 -4.79 5.55
N PHE A 114 3.87 -4.96 6.55
CA PHE A 114 4.23 -6.27 7.08
C PHE A 114 3.78 -6.53 8.53
N ASP A 115 3.54 -5.48 9.31
CA ASP A 115 3.23 -5.58 10.74
C ASP A 115 1.91 -4.91 11.13
N PRO A 116 0.79 -5.34 10.53
CA PRO A 116 -0.52 -4.75 10.77
C PRO A 116 -1.02 -5.01 12.19
N VAL A 117 -1.97 -4.18 12.62
CA VAL A 117 -2.70 -4.45 13.86
C VAL A 117 -3.63 -5.65 13.68
N LEU A 118 -3.51 -6.61 14.59
CA LEU A 118 -4.30 -7.84 14.60
C LEU A 118 -5.04 -8.01 15.93
N GLU A 119 -6.14 -8.75 15.88
CA GLU A 119 -6.90 -9.22 17.03
C GLU A 119 -7.15 -10.72 16.85
N ALA A 120 -6.70 -11.55 17.80
CA ALA A 120 -6.77 -13.02 17.70
C ALA A 120 -6.25 -13.57 16.35
N GLU A 121 -5.09 -13.07 15.86
CA GLU A 121 -4.43 -13.45 14.60
C GLU A 121 -5.19 -13.08 13.31
N ALA A 122 -6.33 -12.39 13.37
CA ALA A 122 -7.09 -11.82 12.26
C ALA A 122 -6.98 -10.30 12.22
N PHE A 123 -7.43 -9.66 11.14
CA PHE A 123 -7.63 -8.22 11.16
C PHE A 123 -8.75 -7.85 12.13
N ARG A 124 -8.71 -6.64 12.69
CA ARG A 124 -9.80 -6.13 13.53
C ARG A 124 -11.08 -6.00 12.73
N GLU A 125 -12.16 -6.60 13.24
CA GLU A 125 -13.46 -6.64 12.57
C GLU A 125 -14.01 -5.23 12.29
N ASP A 126 -13.90 -4.31 13.26
CA ASP A 126 -14.36 -2.93 13.11
C ASP A 126 -13.64 -2.19 11.97
N TYR A 127 -12.37 -2.48 11.73
CA TYR A 127 -11.59 -1.89 10.62
C TYR A 127 -12.02 -2.48 9.28
N VAL A 128 -12.18 -3.79 9.20
CA VAL A 128 -12.62 -4.45 7.96
C VAL A 128 -14.02 -4.00 7.58
N GLU A 129 -14.99 -4.00 8.52
CA GLU A 129 -16.36 -3.58 8.25
C GLU A 129 -16.44 -2.10 7.82
N GLN A 130 -15.68 -1.22 8.47
CA GLN A 130 -15.64 0.18 8.04
C GLN A 130 -15.09 0.34 6.63
N GLU A 131 -14.03 -0.40 6.26
CA GLU A 131 -13.47 -0.31 4.91
C GLU A 131 -14.35 -1.01 3.85
N LYS A 132 -15.13 -2.02 4.21
CA LYS A 132 -16.19 -2.58 3.34
C LYS A 132 -17.22 -1.50 2.98
N ILE A 133 -17.68 -0.71 3.96
CA ILE A 133 -18.60 0.41 3.73
C ILE A 133 -17.95 1.47 2.82
N ASN A 134 -16.71 1.83 3.09
CA ASN A 134 -15.98 2.81 2.31
C ASN A 134 -15.75 2.34 0.85
N LEU A 135 -15.34 1.08 0.67
CA LEU A 135 -15.10 0.50 -0.65
C LEU A 135 -16.41 0.46 -1.47
N ARG A 136 -17.52 0.04 -0.87
CA ARG A 136 -18.84 0.07 -1.51
C ARG A 136 -19.16 1.45 -2.01
N ARG A 137 -19.06 2.47 -1.16
CA ARG A 137 -19.32 3.87 -1.53
C ARG A 137 -18.43 4.34 -2.67
N ARG A 138 -17.13 3.97 -2.66
CA ARG A 138 -16.18 4.32 -3.72
C ARG A 138 -16.53 3.67 -5.05
N ILE A 139 -16.99 2.42 -5.06
CA ILE A 139 -17.41 1.73 -6.28
C ILE A 139 -18.70 2.35 -6.81
N GLU A 140 -19.70 2.58 -5.96
CA GLU A 140 -21.00 3.12 -6.34
C GLU A 140 -20.90 4.57 -6.80
N SER A 141 -20.07 5.40 -6.17
CA SER A 141 -19.90 6.82 -6.51
C SER A 141 -19.26 7.08 -7.88
N ILE A 142 -18.74 6.06 -8.57
CA ILE A 142 -18.17 6.22 -9.92
C ILE A 142 -19.22 6.80 -10.90
N ILE A 143 -20.50 6.56 -10.66
CA ILE A 143 -21.59 7.06 -11.52
C ILE A 143 -21.68 8.58 -11.52
N ASP A 144 -21.23 9.24 -10.46
CA ASP A 144 -21.21 10.70 -10.35
C ASP A 144 -20.10 11.32 -11.19
N ASN A 145 -19.02 10.59 -11.44
CA ASN A 145 -17.96 10.93 -12.37
C ASN A 145 -18.28 10.35 -13.76
N LYS A 146 -19.03 11.09 -14.57
CA LYS A 146 -19.53 10.64 -15.88
C LYS A 146 -18.41 10.15 -16.81
N MET A 147 -17.27 10.84 -16.84
CA MET A 147 -16.12 10.44 -17.67
C MET A 147 -15.50 9.14 -17.14
N GLY A 148 -15.25 9.05 -15.83
CA GLY A 148 -14.73 7.86 -15.19
C GLY A 148 -15.65 6.66 -15.37
N TYR A 149 -16.97 6.85 -15.25
CA TYR A 149 -17.97 5.81 -15.50
C TYR A 149 -17.96 5.34 -16.96
N ALA A 150 -17.96 6.28 -17.91
CA ALA A 150 -17.91 5.94 -19.33
C ALA A 150 -16.64 5.15 -19.68
N PHE A 151 -15.49 5.58 -19.13
CA PHE A 151 -14.22 4.86 -19.32
C PHE A 151 -14.25 3.45 -18.71
N LYS A 152 -14.81 3.30 -17.50
CA LYS A 152 -15.02 1.99 -16.87
C LYS A 152 -15.87 1.09 -17.77
N ARG A 153 -17.04 1.58 -18.23
CA ARG A 153 -17.93 0.82 -19.10
C ARG A 153 -17.28 0.47 -20.45
N CYS A 154 -16.53 1.40 -21.04
CA CYS A 154 -15.78 1.15 -22.26
C CYS A 154 -14.78 -0.01 -22.08
N ASN A 155 -14.02 -0.01 -21.00
CA ASN A 155 -13.08 -1.11 -20.71
C ASN A 155 -13.79 -2.45 -20.50
N GLU A 156 -14.89 -2.48 -19.75
CA GLU A 156 -15.68 -3.69 -19.52
C GLU A 156 -16.21 -4.30 -20.83
N GLU A 157 -16.65 -3.47 -21.77
CA GLU A 157 -17.16 -3.93 -23.07
C GLU A 157 -16.06 -4.31 -24.06
N MET A 158 -14.99 -3.50 -24.13
CA MET A 158 -13.87 -3.73 -25.06
C MET A 158 -13.07 -4.99 -24.72
N PHE A 159 -12.87 -5.27 -23.44
CA PHE A 159 -12.05 -6.37 -22.94
C PHE A 159 -12.88 -7.48 -22.30
N ARG A 160 -14.14 -7.62 -22.73
CA ARG A 160 -15.06 -8.65 -22.19
C ARG A 160 -14.43 -10.04 -22.30
N GLY A 161 -14.32 -10.72 -21.17
CA GLY A 161 -13.71 -12.05 -21.07
C GLY A 161 -12.19 -12.04 -20.84
N GLU A 162 -11.57 -10.86 -20.77
CA GLU A 162 -10.16 -10.69 -20.44
C GLU A 162 -10.00 -10.14 -19.02
N PRO A 163 -8.88 -10.43 -18.32
CA PRO A 163 -8.61 -9.87 -16.98
C PRO A 163 -8.69 -8.34 -16.95
N TYR A 164 -8.28 -7.69 -18.03
CA TYR A 164 -8.29 -6.22 -18.12
C TYR A 164 -9.70 -5.61 -18.04
N ALA A 165 -10.77 -6.36 -18.29
CA ALA A 165 -12.15 -5.89 -18.07
C ALA A 165 -12.45 -5.60 -16.60
N LEU A 166 -11.79 -6.26 -15.66
CA LEU A 166 -12.03 -6.11 -14.23
C LEU A 166 -11.74 -4.68 -13.76
N TYR A 167 -12.68 -4.14 -13.00
CA TYR A 167 -12.48 -2.82 -12.39
C TYR A 167 -11.49 -2.92 -11.23
N ARG A 168 -10.55 -1.96 -11.14
CA ARG A 168 -9.48 -1.99 -10.12
C ARG A 168 -9.95 -2.00 -8.67
N LEU A 169 -11.19 -1.58 -8.39
CA LEU A 169 -11.80 -1.63 -7.06
C LEU A 169 -12.64 -2.89 -6.82
N GLY A 170 -12.67 -3.82 -7.79
CA GLY A 170 -13.47 -5.03 -7.69
C GLY A 170 -14.96 -4.79 -7.89
N ARG A 171 -15.77 -5.65 -7.27
CA ARG A 171 -17.23 -5.68 -7.42
C ARG A 171 -17.92 -5.52 -6.07
N VAL A 172 -19.08 -4.87 -6.06
CA VAL A 172 -19.89 -4.65 -4.85
C VAL A 172 -20.38 -5.98 -4.28
N GLU A 173 -20.66 -6.94 -5.16
CA GLU A 173 -21.18 -8.26 -4.83
C GLU A 173 -20.20 -9.12 -4.02
N ASP A 174 -18.89 -8.89 -4.17
CA ASP A 174 -17.85 -9.64 -3.47
C ASP A 174 -17.64 -9.13 -2.03
N ILE A 175 -17.99 -7.86 -1.76
CA ILE A 175 -17.70 -7.21 -0.47
C ILE A 175 -18.30 -7.95 0.73
N PRO A 176 -19.56 -8.45 0.70
CA PRO A 176 -20.11 -9.16 1.85
C PRO A 176 -19.33 -10.41 2.26
N GLY A 177 -18.68 -11.08 1.28
CA GLY A 177 -17.90 -12.29 1.50
C GLY A 177 -16.51 -12.05 2.10
N ILE A 178 -16.08 -10.81 2.28
CA ILE A 178 -14.78 -10.50 2.89
C ILE A 178 -14.91 -10.57 4.40
N ASP A 179 -14.14 -11.45 5.02
CA ASP A 179 -14.01 -11.58 6.47
C ASP A 179 -12.57 -11.30 6.94
N PRO A 180 -12.38 -10.98 8.25
CA PRO A 180 -11.07 -10.64 8.79
C PRO A 180 -10.00 -11.73 8.63
N GLU A 181 -10.36 -13.00 8.79
CA GLU A 181 -9.46 -14.16 8.70
C GLU A 181 -9.03 -14.41 7.25
N GLY A 182 -9.97 -14.41 6.32
CA GLY A 182 -9.73 -14.56 4.88
C GLY A 182 -8.85 -13.44 4.34
N LEU A 183 -9.14 -12.20 4.71
CA LEU A 183 -8.32 -11.04 4.32
C LEU A 183 -6.90 -11.13 4.92
N ARG A 184 -6.75 -11.60 6.17
CA ARG A 184 -5.45 -11.84 6.79
C ARG A 184 -4.68 -12.96 6.10
N SER A 185 -5.35 -14.05 5.75
CA SER A 185 -4.75 -15.16 4.99
C SER A 185 -4.21 -14.68 3.64
N TRP A 186 -5.00 -13.88 2.93
CA TRP A 186 -4.57 -13.25 1.68
C TRP A 186 -3.39 -12.31 1.88
N HIS A 187 -3.42 -11.45 2.89
CA HIS A 187 -2.30 -10.57 3.22
C HIS A 187 -1.00 -11.35 3.45
N LYS A 188 -1.02 -12.41 4.28
CA LYS A 188 0.14 -13.27 4.53
C LYS A 188 0.73 -13.82 3.21
N LYS A 189 -0.14 -14.30 2.31
CA LYS A 189 0.26 -14.81 1.00
C LYS A 189 0.85 -13.68 0.12
N ALA A 190 0.19 -12.54 0.06
CA ALA A 190 0.61 -11.41 -0.76
C ALA A 190 2.01 -10.91 -0.39
N VAL A 191 2.26 -10.64 0.89
CA VAL A 191 3.56 -10.12 1.34
C VAL A 191 4.68 -11.16 1.29
N ALA A 192 4.36 -12.46 1.36
CA ALA A 192 5.35 -13.52 1.31
C ALA A 192 5.75 -13.92 -0.11
N GLN A 193 4.83 -13.87 -1.08
CA GLN A 193 5.00 -14.52 -2.37
C GLN A 193 4.91 -13.58 -3.57
N LEU A 194 4.15 -12.47 -3.49
CA LEU A 194 3.98 -11.61 -4.65
C LEU A 194 5.23 -10.73 -4.87
N PRO A 195 5.56 -10.38 -6.13
CA PRO A 195 6.63 -9.42 -6.42
C PRO A 195 6.39 -8.11 -5.67
N LEU A 196 7.46 -7.57 -5.08
CA LEU A 196 7.44 -6.33 -4.32
C LEU A 196 8.62 -5.45 -4.73
N ASP A 197 8.31 -4.23 -5.10
CA ASP A 197 9.29 -3.20 -5.44
C ASP A 197 9.22 -2.07 -4.42
N ILE A 198 10.37 -1.53 -4.05
CA ILE A 198 10.50 -0.30 -3.26
C ILE A 198 11.11 0.77 -4.14
N PHE A 199 10.43 1.90 -4.24
CA PHE A 199 10.90 3.10 -4.93
C PHE A 199 11.21 4.17 -3.90
N LEU A 200 12.36 4.83 -4.06
CA LEU A 200 12.70 6.02 -3.29
C LEU A 200 13.07 7.15 -4.24
N VAL A 201 12.41 8.28 -4.04
CA VAL A 201 12.66 9.52 -4.80
C VAL A 201 12.96 10.64 -3.81
N GLY A 202 14.14 11.26 -3.92
CA GLY A 202 14.52 12.36 -3.02
C GLY A 202 16.01 12.69 -3.08
N ASP A 203 16.44 13.62 -2.24
CA ASP A 203 17.84 14.02 -2.15
C ASP A 203 18.59 13.21 -1.08
N VAL A 204 18.80 11.95 -1.39
CA VAL A 204 19.49 10.98 -0.53
C VAL A 204 20.45 10.15 -1.37
N ALA A 205 21.64 9.89 -0.84
CA ALA A 205 22.63 9.03 -1.48
C ALA A 205 22.08 7.59 -1.63
N ARG A 206 22.29 7.02 -2.81
CA ARG A 206 21.81 5.67 -3.14
C ARG A 206 22.30 4.61 -2.14
N GLU A 207 23.55 4.70 -1.74
CA GLU A 207 24.19 3.77 -0.80
C GLU A 207 23.48 3.78 0.55
N ARG A 208 23.11 4.96 1.06
CA ARG A 208 22.36 5.12 2.31
C ARG A 208 20.96 4.51 2.22
N VAL A 209 20.29 4.67 1.08
CA VAL A 209 18.97 4.06 0.85
C VAL A 209 19.08 2.53 0.88
N LEU A 210 20.06 1.96 0.16
CA LEU A 210 20.22 0.51 0.08
C LEU A 210 20.57 -0.11 1.45
N GLU A 211 21.40 0.56 2.23
CA GLU A 211 21.72 0.17 3.61
C GLU A 211 20.45 0.15 4.48
N LEU A 212 19.70 1.25 4.52
CA LEU A 212 18.50 1.39 5.34
C LEU A 212 17.40 0.40 4.94
N VAL A 213 17.12 0.29 3.63
CA VAL A 213 16.09 -0.64 3.15
C VAL A 213 16.54 -2.09 3.40
N GLY A 214 17.82 -2.40 3.22
CA GLY A 214 18.37 -3.72 3.51
C GLY A 214 18.23 -4.12 4.99
N GLU A 215 18.50 -3.18 5.90
CA GLU A 215 18.33 -3.41 7.35
C GLU A 215 16.84 -3.56 7.77
N VAL A 216 15.98 -2.63 7.30
CA VAL A 216 14.59 -2.56 7.76
C VAL A 216 13.72 -3.67 7.14
N PHE A 217 14.03 -4.07 5.90
CA PHE A 217 13.31 -5.14 5.20
C PHE A 217 14.07 -6.49 5.24
N ASP A 218 14.92 -6.70 6.24
CA ASP A 218 15.57 -8.00 6.50
C ASP A 218 14.57 -9.00 7.09
N MET A 219 13.78 -9.61 6.20
CA MET A 219 12.78 -10.61 6.53
C MET A 219 12.75 -11.71 5.47
N GLU A 220 12.38 -12.92 5.88
CA GLU A 220 12.22 -14.04 4.95
C GLU A 220 11.00 -13.85 4.05
N ARG A 221 11.20 -13.95 2.75
CA ARG A 221 10.17 -14.03 1.70
C ARG A 221 10.49 -15.19 0.76
N LYS A 222 9.46 -15.69 0.10
CA LYS A 222 9.57 -16.78 -0.92
C LYS A 222 8.79 -16.36 -2.18
N PRO A 223 9.26 -15.30 -2.87
CA PRO A 223 8.61 -14.79 -4.08
C PRO A 223 8.65 -15.79 -5.24
#